data_83bfb3c3f0473946a575aca7e3580ef8
#
_entry.id   83bfb3c3f0473946a575aca7e3580ef8
#
_cell.length_a   1.000
_cell.length_b   1.000
_cell.length_c   1.000
_cell.angle_alpha   90.00
_cell.angle_beta   90.00
_cell.angle_gamma   90.00
#
_symmetry.space_group_name_H-M   'P 1'
#
loop_
_entity.id
_entity.type
_entity.pdbx_description
1 polymer ?
#
loop_
_entity_poly.entity_id
_entity_poly.type
_entity_poly.pdbx_seq_one_letter_code
_entity_poly.pdbx_strand_id
1 'polypeptide(L)'
;MKQRYTIYALFLLSLFVSISASAQIKGVITDSLTNEPLMYITVQYEGKGVGGISNANGEYQVETRKGWDELTFSAVGYITKKVKLKPGTRVLNVKLQSDDIMLSEVVVKPQKEKYS
;
A
#
# COMPACT_ATOMS: atom_id res chain seq x y z
N MET A 1 50.95 -16.17 -2.77
CA MET A 1 50.04 -16.15 -3.90
C MET A 1 48.67 -16.71 -3.58
N LYS A 2 48.61 -17.78 -2.86
CA LYS A 2 47.30 -18.36 -2.46
C LYS A 2 46.49 -17.41 -1.58
N GLN A 3 47.15 -16.55 -0.81
CA GLN A 3 46.46 -15.60 0.07
C GLN A 3 45.62 -14.57 -0.70
N ARG A 4 46.08 -14.20 -1.91
CA ARG A 4 45.33 -13.22 -2.72
C ARG A 4 44.00 -13.79 -3.18
N TYR A 5 43.97 -15.03 -3.60
CA TYR A 5 42.75 -15.68 -4.06
C TYR A 5 41.78 -15.87 -2.92
N THR A 6 42.28 -16.16 -1.72
CA THR A 6 41.43 -16.32 -0.53
C THR A 6 40.73 -15.01 -0.20
N ILE A 7 41.42 -13.88 -0.30
CA ILE A 7 40.83 -12.56 -0.03
C ILE A 7 39.74 -12.25 -1.05
N TYR A 8 39.96 -12.52 -2.32
CA TYR A 8 38.97 -12.30 -3.36
C TYR A 8 37.75 -13.20 -3.18
N ALA A 9 37.96 -14.45 -2.80
CA ALA A 9 36.87 -15.37 -2.55
C ALA A 9 36.01 -14.93 -1.39
N LEU A 10 36.61 -14.44 -0.31
CA LEU A 10 35.90 -13.89 0.83
C LEU A 10 35.12 -12.65 0.48
N PHE A 11 35.69 -11.80 -0.36
CA PHE A 11 35.06 -10.58 -0.83
C PHE A 11 33.82 -10.90 -1.69
N LEU A 12 33.94 -11.87 -2.58
CA LEU A 12 32.81 -12.32 -3.40
C LEU A 12 31.72 -12.96 -2.56
N LEU A 13 32.09 -13.73 -1.57
CA LEU A 13 31.13 -14.35 -0.66
C LEU A 13 30.36 -13.27 0.14
N SER A 14 31.05 -12.22 0.54
CA SER A 14 30.44 -11.08 1.23
C SER A 14 29.39 -10.38 0.37
N LEU A 15 29.64 -10.26 -0.92
CA LEU A 15 28.70 -9.66 -1.86
C LEU A 15 27.42 -10.48 -1.99
N PHE A 16 27.53 -11.79 -1.93
CA PHE A 16 26.36 -12.67 -2.00
C PHE A 16 25.43 -12.50 -0.81
N VAL A 17 25.99 -12.27 0.36
CA VAL A 17 25.19 -12.14 1.59
C VAL A 17 24.37 -10.85 1.59
N SER A 18 24.83 -9.83 0.87
CA SER A 18 24.15 -8.53 0.87
C SER A 18 22.95 -8.44 -0.08
N ILE A 19 22.62 -9.51 -0.79
CA ILE A 19 21.53 -9.50 -1.78
C ILE A 19 20.18 -9.97 -1.19
N SER A 20 20.13 -10.35 0.05
CA SER A 20 18.91 -10.85 0.66
C SER A 20 18.01 -9.71 1.13
N ALA A 21 17.53 -8.87 0.22
CA ALA A 21 16.58 -7.82 0.55
C ALA A 21 15.16 -8.39 0.46
N SER A 22 14.35 -8.18 1.50
CA SER A 22 12.96 -8.60 1.46
C SER A 22 12.19 -7.70 0.49
N ALA A 23 11.29 -8.29 -0.29
CA ALA A 23 10.47 -7.55 -1.22
C ALA A 23 9.37 -6.79 -0.47
N GLN A 24 9.16 -5.54 -0.87
CA GLN A 24 8.16 -4.68 -0.24
C GLN A 24 7.34 -3.98 -1.31
N ILE A 25 6.10 -3.64 -0.95
CA ILE A 25 5.23 -2.82 -1.75
C ILE A 25 5.18 -1.45 -1.11
N LYS A 26 5.43 -0.42 -1.89
CA LYS A 26 5.40 0.97 -1.45
C LYS A 26 4.43 1.74 -2.31
N GLY A 27 3.90 2.81 -1.76
CA GLY A 27 3.05 3.69 -2.54
C GLY A 27 2.58 4.87 -1.74
N VAL A 28 1.76 5.69 -2.38
CA VAL A 28 1.17 6.87 -1.76
C VAL A 28 -0.34 6.75 -1.85
N ILE A 29 -1.01 7.05 -0.75
CA ILE A 29 -2.46 7.05 -0.68
C ILE A 29 -2.93 8.49 -0.69
N THR A 30 -3.83 8.82 -1.62
CA THR A 30 -4.34 10.18 -1.79
C THR A 30 -5.86 10.18 -1.79
N ASP A 31 -6.42 11.36 -1.53
CA ASP A 31 -7.86 11.60 -1.67
C ASP A 31 -8.22 11.65 -3.15
N SER A 32 -9.28 10.97 -3.56
CA SER A 32 -9.65 10.86 -4.97
C SER A 32 -10.10 12.18 -5.58
N LEU A 33 -10.55 13.13 -4.77
CA LEU A 33 -11.01 14.42 -5.26
C LEU A 33 -9.95 15.51 -5.15
N THR A 34 -9.26 15.58 -4.01
CA THR A 34 -8.33 16.67 -3.74
C THR A 34 -6.90 16.34 -4.12
N ASN A 35 -6.61 15.05 -4.30
CA ASN A 35 -5.25 14.52 -4.53
C ASN A 35 -4.30 14.80 -3.36
N GLU A 36 -4.83 15.14 -2.20
CA GLU A 36 -4.00 15.33 -1.01
C GLU A 36 -3.59 14.00 -0.41
N PRO A 37 -2.36 13.91 0.13
CA PRO A 37 -1.93 12.68 0.77
C PRO A 37 -2.72 12.41 2.05
N LEU A 38 -3.02 11.15 2.29
CA LEU A 38 -3.84 10.72 3.42
C LEU A 38 -3.00 10.04 4.49
N MET A 39 -3.02 10.62 5.69
CA MET A 39 -2.30 10.12 6.84
C MET A 39 -3.14 9.08 7.59
N TYR A 40 -2.47 8.10 8.18
CA TYR A 40 -3.06 7.09 9.06
C TYR A 40 -4.09 6.19 8.38
N ILE A 41 -3.90 5.92 7.11
CA ILE A 41 -4.69 4.91 6.42
C ILE A 41 -4.16 3.54 6.80
N THR A 42 -5.03 2.66 7.25
CA THR A 42 -4.65 1.28 7.56
C THR A 42 -4.56 0.47 6.28
N VAL A 43 -3.43 -0.20 6.09
CA VAL A 43 -3.17 -1.07 4.93
C VAL A 43 -2.93 -2.47 5.47
N GLN A 44 -3.78 -3.41 5.10
CA GLN A 44 -3.68 -4.79 5.60
C GLN A 44 -3.90 -5.79 4.49
N TYR A 45 -3.25 -6.95 4.62
CA TYR A 45 -3.61 -8.08 3.79
C TYR A 45 -4.97 -8.60 4.26
N GLU A 46 -5.85 -8.85 3.30
CA GLU A 46 -7.24 -9.25 3.58
C GLU A 46 -7.28 -10.47 4.48
N GLY A 47 -7.93 -10.30 5.64
CA GLY A 47 -8.12 -11.38 6.60
C GLY A 47 -6.90 -11.80 7.39
N LYS A 48 -5.76 -11.10 7.24
CA LYS A 48 -4.52 -11.51 7.90
C LYS A 48 -4.10 -10.68 9.09
N GLY A 49 -4.59 -9.44 9.18
CA GLY A 49 -4.20 -8.55 10.26
C GLY A 49 -2.75 -8.09 10.19
N VAL A 50 -2.08 -8.29 9.06
CA VAL A 50 -0.69 -7.90 8.84
C VAL A 50 -0.65 -6.81 7.80
N GLY A 51 0.10 -5.76 8.05
CA GLY A 51 0.21 -4.64 7.11
C GLY A 51 0.92 -3.46 7.71
N GLY A 52 0.46 -2.27 7.40
CA GLY A 52 1.07 -1.03 7.84
C GLY A 52 0.07 0.10 7.91
N ILE A 53 0.60 1.30 8.10
CA ILE A 53 -0.22 2.50 8.20
C ILE A 53 0.51 3.62 7.44
N SER A 54 -0.25 4.50 6.78
CA SER A 54 0.37 5.58 6.02
C SER A 54 0.85 6.70 6.94
N ASN A 55 1.93 7.38 6.52
CA ASN A 55 2.51 8.49 7.27
C ASN A 55 1.88 9.83 6.83
N ALA A 56 2.43 10.93 7.34
CA ALA A 56 1.92 12.27 7.05
C ALA A 56 1.95 12.63 5.56
N ASN A 57 2.82 12.01 4.80
CA ASN A 57 2.91 12.21 3.35
C ASN A 57 2.07 11.22 2.55
N GLY A 58 1.24 10.42 3.21
CA GLY A 58 0.43 9.41 2.57
C GLY A 58 1.21 8.18 2.15
N GLU A 59 2.47 8.10 2.49
CA GLU A 59 3.33 6.98 2.10
C GLU A 59 3.08 5.78 2.98
N TYR A 60 3.03 4.60 2.36
CA TYR A 60 2.90 3.35 3.08
C TYR A 60 3.86 2.31 2.52
N GLN A 61 4.10 1.28 3.31
CA GLN A 61 5.01 0.22 2.95
C GLN A 61 4.55 -1.07 3.63
N VAL A 62 4.44 -2.14 2.86
CA VAL A 62 4.08 -3.46 3.39
C VAL A 62 4.99 -4.50 2.78
N GLU A 63 5.28 -5.55 3.54
CA GLU A 63 6.08 -6.66 3.04
C GLU A 63 5.25 -7.56 2.15
N THR A 64 5.86 -8.07 1.07
CA THR A 64 5.18 -9.06 0.24
C THR A 64 5.20 -10.41 0.92
N ARG A 65 4.10 -11.15 0.79
CA ARG A 65 3.97 -12.50 1.31
C ARG A 65 3.43 -13.39 0.22
N LYS A 66 4.08 -14.54 0.03
CA LYS A 66 3.68 -15.47 -1.01
C LYS A 66 2.24 -15.95 -0.78
N GLY A 67 1.42 -15.82 -1.80
CA GLY A 67 0.02 -16.22 -1.73
C GLY A 67 -0.92 -15.18 -1.15
N TRP A 68 -0.39 -14.08 -0.62
CA TRP A 68 -1.22 -12.99 -0.10
C TRP A 68 -1.26 -11.89 -1.16
N ASP A 69 -2.37 -11.82 -1.87
CA ASP A 69 -2.48 -11.01 -3.06
C ASP A 69 -3.56 -9.93 -2.99
N GLU A 70 -4.15 -9.71 -1.83
CA GLU A 70 -5.19 -8.68 -1.71
C GLU A 70 -4.92 -7.76 -0.53
N LEU A 71 -4.80 -6.46 -0.81
CA LEU A 71 -4.62 -5.44 0.21
C LEU A 71 -5.92 -4.69 0.42
N THR A 72 -6.22 -4.38 1.67
CA THR A 72 -7.38 -3.59 2.08
C THR A 72 -6.89 -2.27 2.64
N PHE A 73 -7.43 -1.17 2.12
CA PHE A 73 -7.11 0.19 2.54
C PHE A 73 -8.34 0.76 3.24
N SER A 74 -8.20 1.13 4.52
CA SER A 74 -9.34 1.60 5.29
C SER A 74 -8.97 2.71 6.26
N ALA A 75 -9.92 3.60 6.50
CA ALA A 75 -9.82 4.66 7.50
C ALA A 75 -11.20 5.21 7.80
N VAL A 76 -11.32 5.85 8.97
CA VAL A 76 -12.56 6.53 9.32
C VAL A 76 -12.78 7.67 8.34
N GLY A 77 -13.98 7.75 7.80
CA GLY A 77 -14.35 8.81 6.84
C GLY A 77 -14.08 8.48 5.40
N TYR A 78 -13.56 7.29 5.11
CA TYR A 78 -13.26 6.86 3.74
C TYR A 78 -13.86 5.50 3.46
N ILE A 79 -14.24 5.30 2.21
CA ILE A 79 -14.77 4.01 1.77
C ILE A 79 -13.62 3.02 1.70
N THR A 80 -13.78 1.88 2.33
CA THR A 80 -12.78 0.81 2.30
C THR A 80 -12.56 0.34 0.87
N LYS A 81 -11.29 0.23 0.47
CA LYS A 81 -10.91 -0.20 -0.87
C LYS A 81 -10.06 -1.45 -0.79
N LYS A 82 -10.40 -2.43 -1.61
CA LYS A 82 -9.63 -3.67 -1.74
C LYS A 82 -8.96 -3.69 -3.10
N VAL A 83 -7.68 -4.01 -3.13
CA VAL A 83 -6.91 -4.06 -4.36
C VAL A 83 -6.25 -5.42 -4.49
N LYS A 84 -6.48 -6.07 -5.60
CA LYS A 84 -5.83 -7.35 -5.88
C LYS A 84 -4.48 -7.08 -6.51
N LEU A 85 -3.44 -7.71 -5.96
CA LEU A 85 -2.07 -7.49 -6.38
C LEU A 85 -1.71 -8.42 -7.53
N LYS A 86 -0.99 -7.89 -8.49
CA LYS A 86 -0.39 -8.70 -9.57
C LYS A 86 0.98 -9.19 -9.11
N PRO A 87 1.41 -10.37 -9.55
CA PRO A 87 2.76 -10.85 -9.22
C PRO A 87 3.82 -9.84 -9.62
N GLY A 88 4.77 -9.60 -8.73
CA GLY A 88 5.86 -8.68 -9.00
C GLY A 88 5.58 -7.21 -8.72
N THR A 89 4.39 -6.88 -8.19
CA THR A 89 4.07 -5.50 -7.84
C THR A 89 5.03 -4.97 -6.76
N ARG A 90 5.62 -3.82 -7.02
CA ARG A 90 6.53 -3.14 -6.08
C ARG A 90 6.02 -1.76 -5.68
N VAL A 91 5.29 -1.10 -6.56
CA VAL A 91 4.75 0.23 -6.33
C VAL A 91 3.25 0.19 -6.60
N LEU A 92 2.47 0.69 -5.64
CA LEU A 92 1.02 0.72 -5.78
C LEU A 92 0.50 2.01 -5.13
N ASN A 93 0.14 2.97 -5.96
CA ASN A 93 -0.48 4.21 -5.50
C ASN A 93 -1.99 4.04 -5.51
N VAL A 94 -2.65 4.50 -4.47
CA VAL A 94 -4.06 4.23 -4.25
C VAL A 94 -4.79 5.55 -3.99
N LYS A 95 -5.99 5.66 -4.55
CA LYS A 95 -6.87 6.81 -4.28
C LYS A 95 -8.09 6.31 -3.50
N LEU A 96 -8.40 6.99 -2.41
CA LEU A 96 -9.56 6.65 -1.58
C LEU A 96 -10.63 7.72 -1.72
N GLN A 97 -11.87 7.27 -1.70
CA GLN A 97 -13.02 8.16 -1.79
C GLN A 97 -13.59 8.38 -0.40
N SER A 98 -13.83 9.65 -0.07
CA SER A 98 -14.48 10.01 1.19
C SER A 98 -15.93 9.54 1.19
N ASP A 99 -16.40 8.99 2.28
CA ASP A 99 -17.79 8.58 2.41
C ASP A 99 -18.73 9.79 2.60
N ASP A 100 -18.20 10.94 3.01
CA ASP A 100 -18.97 12.17 3.08
C ASP A 100 -19.52 12.58 1.73
N ILE A 101 -18.78 12.34 0.67
CA ILE A 101 -19.21 12.67 -0.69
C ILE A 101 -20.42 11.85 -1.09
N MET A 102 -20.44 10.58 -0.73
CA MET A 102 -21.59 9.74 -1.01
C MET A 102 -22.83 10.19 -0.26
N LEU A 103 -22.66 10.58 0.99
CA LEU A 103 -23.76 11.10 1.80
C LEU A 103 -24.31 12.39 1.21
N SER A 104 -23.44 13.26 0.74
CA SER A 104 -23.85 14.50 0.12
C SER A 104 -24.67 14.27 -1.13
N GLU A 105 -24.28 13.32 -1.94
CA GLU A 105 -25.00 12.98 -3.15
C GLU A 105 -26.39 12.47 -2.86
N VAL A 106 -26.53 11.65 -1.82
CA VAL A 106 -27.82 11.11 -1.42
C VAL A 106 -28.73 12.20 -0.90
N VAL A 107 -28.21 13.15 -0.14
CA VAL A 107 -28.98 14.22 0.45
C VAL A 107 -29.45 15.24 -0.58
N VAL A 108 -28.64 15.51 -1.57
CA VAL A 108 -28.93 16.54 -2.56
C VAL A 108 -30.05 16.13 -3.52
N LYS A 109 -30.36 14.89 -3.59
CA LYS A 109 -31.32 14.41 -4.56
C LYS A 109 -32.76 14.33 -4.13
N PRO A 110 -33.36 14.92 -3.36
CA PRO A 110 -34.74 14.79 -2.99
C PRO A 110 -35.73 15.24 -4.00
N GLN A 111 -35.16 15.27 -3.90
CA GLN A 111 -35.53 15.74 -4.40
C GLN A 111 -35.95 15.37 -5.04
N LYS A 112 -36.14 14.64 -4.86
CA LYS A 112 -36.35 14.58 -5.41
C LYS A 112 -36.72 13.96 -5.65
N GLU A 113 -36.64 13.39 -5.47
CA GLU A 113 -36.85 13.29 -5.67
C GLU A 113 -37.04 12.55 -5.74
N LYS A 114 -37.39 12.16 -5.50
CA LYS A 114 -37.44 11.97 -5.52
C LYS A 114 -37.55 11.51 -5.50
N TYR A 115 -37.75 11.12 -5.07
CA TYR A 115 -37.63 11.32 -5.03
C TYR A 115 -37.88 11.26 -5.33
N SER A 116 -38.30 11.05 -5.32
CA SER A 116 -38.16 11.36 -5.75
C SER A 116 -38.09 11.59 -5.76
#